data_156a19b8b1e46c1c0d691b56b33b3a83
#
_entry.id   156a19b8b1e46c1c0d691b56b33b3a83
#
_cell.length_a   1.000
_cell.length_b   1.000
_cell.length_c   1.000
_cell.angle_alpha   90.00
_cell.angle_beta   90.00
_cell.angle_gamma   90.00
#
_symmetry.space_group_name_H-M   'P 1'
#
loop_
_entity.id
_entity.type
_entity.pdbx_description
1 polymer ?
#
loop_
_entity_poly.entity_id
_entity_poly.type
_entity_poly.pdbx_seq_one_letter_code
_entity_poly.pdbx_strand_id
1 'polypeptide(L)'
;MSNKILIVDDEKNIVELSKLYLEKEGFATVCAYDGEEALRIFESDEPELVILDIMLPKKDGLKVCQEIRKTSQIPIIMLTAKSDTFDKVLGLELGADDYMTKPFEPKELVARVKAVLRRSETQRDTDKKEVSFPNLSINIENYELKINGELVDAPPKEIELLYFLAQNPNRVYTREQLLDKVWGFDYFGDSRTVDVHIKRLRQKLELAHENWQLKTVWGVGYKFEVK
;
A
#
# COMPACT_ATOMS: atom_id res chain seq x y z
N MET A 1 -0.66 -7.81 -20.50
CA MET A 1 -0.06 -6.48 -20.73
C MET A 1 1.04 -6.32 -19.66
N SER A 2 2.13 -5.62 -19.96
CA SER A 2 3.21 -5.40 -18.98
C SER A 2 2.79 -4.25 -18.08
N ASN A 3 2.80 -4.45 -16.76
CA ASN A 3 2.44 -3.39 -15.79
C ASN A 3 3.40 -2.22 -15.92
N LYS A 4 2.86 -1.00 -16.06
CA LYS A 4 3.64 0.24 -16.21
C LYS A 4 3.92 0.86 -14.84
N ILE A 5 5.18 1.14 -14.55
CA ILE A 5 5.65 1.69 -13.28
C ILE A 5 6.23 3.09 -13.51
N LEU A 6 5.75 4.07 -12.76
CA LEU A 6 6.35 5.40 -12.72
C LEU A 6 7.44 5.45 -11.63
N ILE A 7 8.65 5.80 -12.03
CA ILE A 7 9.80 5.96 -11.13
C ILE A 7 10.10 7.46 -11.01
N VAL A 8 10.05 7.97 -9.78
CA VAL A 8 10.24 9.39 -9.48
C VAL A 8 11.38 9.58 -8.48
N ASP A 9 12.49 10.12 -8.95
CA ASP A 9 13.66 10.40 -8.14
C ASP A 9 14.54 11.44 -8.87
N ASP A 10 15.09 12.42 -8.17
CA ASP A 10 15.98 13.43 -8.78
C ASP A 10 17.39 12.88 -9.04
N GLU A 11 17.78 11.79 -8.38
CA GLU A 11 19.03 11.08 -8.57
C GLU A 11 18.96 10.15 -9.79
N LYS A 12 19.47 10.60 -10.96
CA LYS A 12 19.44 9.82 -12.19
C LYS A 12 19.99 8.40 -12.07
N ASN A 13 21.00 8.20 -11.23
CA ASN A 13 21.60 6.88 -11.03
C ASN A 13 20.62 5.91 -10.36
N ILE A 14 19.78 6.41 -9.42
CA ILE A 14 18.74 5.61 -8.75
C ILE A 14 17.64 5.26 -9.75
N VAL A 15 17.21 6.22 -10.57
CA VAL A 15 16.22 6.01 -11.63
C VAL A 15 16.70 4.94 -12.62
N GLU A 16 17.90 5.09 -13.17
CA GLU A 16 18.44 4.16 -14.16
C GLU A 16 18.64 2.76 -13.59
N LEU A 17 19.12 2.65 -12.34
CA LEU A 17 19.30 1.38 -11.66
C LEU A 17 17.93 0.70 -11.44
N SER A 18 16.96 1.43 -10.92
CA SER A 18 15.60 0.93 -10.68
C SER A 18 14.94 0.48 -11.97
N LYS A 19 15.02 1.30 -13.03
CA LYS A 19 14.55 1.01 -14.37
C LYS A 19 15.13 -0.30 -14.91
N LEU A 20 16.47 -0.43 -14.88
CA LEU A 20 17.16 -1.60 -15.39
C LEU A 20 16.66 -2.90 -14.76
N TYR A 21 16.49 -2.91 -13.43
CA TYR A 21 16.06 -4.10 -12.71
C TYR A 21 14.57 -4.40 -12.91
N LEU A 22 13.72 -3.38 -12.98
CA LEU A 22 12.29 -3.56 -13.22
C LEU A 22 12.01 -4.02 -14.66
N GLU A 23 12.67 -3.43 -15.66
CA GLU A 23 12.53 -3.84 -17.06
C GLU A 23 13.04 -5.27 -17.30
N LYS A 24 14.11 -5.70 -16.61
CA LYS A 24 14.59 -7.08 -16.63
C LYS A 24 13.54 -8.08 -16.13
N GLU A 25 12.66 -7.65 -15.24
CA GLU A 25 11.55 -8.45 -14.70
C GLU A 25 10.25 -8.33 -15.52
N GLY A 26 10.31 -7.63 -16.67
CA GLY A 26 9.21 -7.52 -17.61
C GLY A 26 8.24 -6.36 -17.37
N PHE A 27 8.55 -5.44 -16.46
CA PHE A 27 7.76 -4.24 -16.25
C PHE A 27 8.04 -3.19 -17.33
N ALA A 28 7.04 -2.40 -17.72
CA ALA A 28 7.26 -1.17 -18.46
C ALA A 28 7.55 -0.03 -17.48
N THR A 29 8.46 0.88 -17.82
CA THR A 29 8.83 1.97 -16.92
C THR A 29 8.71 3.34 -17.59
N VAL A 30 8.25 4.34 -16.84
CA VAL A 30 8.32 5.75 -17.16
C VAL A 30 9.00 6.47 -16.00
N CYS A 31 9.71 7.55 -16.27
CA CYS A 31 10.56 8.21 -15.29
C CYS A 31 10.24 9.70 -15.18
N ALA A 32 10.32 10.24 -13.97
CA ALA A 32 10.24 11.66 -13.67
C ALA A 32 11.37 12.04 -12.68
N TYR A 33 11.85 13.28 -12.77
CA TYR A 33 12.99 13.76 -11.98
C TYR A 33 12.62 14.90 -11.03
N ASP A 34 11.35 15.28 -10.99
CA ASP A 34 10.78 16.23 -10.03
C ASP A 34 9.29 15.97 -9.83
N GLY A 35 8.73 16.56 -8.76
CA GLY A 35 7.33 16.28 -8.39
C GLY A 35 6.29 16.86 -9.34
N GLU A 36 6.60 17.93 -10.11
CA GLU A 36 5.68 18.48 -11.12
C GLU A 36 5.66 17.60 -12.38
N GLU A 37 6.83 17.12 -12.79
CA GLU A 37 6.96 16.17 -13.89
C GLU A 37 6.26 14.85 -13.54
N ALA A 38 6.40 14.38 -12.29
CA ALA A 38 5.74 13.18 -11.81
C ALA A 38 4.22 13.22 -11.97
N LEU A 39 3.57 14.33 -11.60
CA LEU A 39 2.12 14.49 -11.74
C LEU A 39 1.68 14.53 -13.20
N ARG A 40 2.44 15.21 -14.07
CA ARG A 40 2.13 15.26 -15.51
C ARG A 40 2.22 13.88 -16.16
N ILE A 41 3.29 13.12 -15.85
CA ILE A 41 3.47 11.76 -16.38
C ILE A 41 2.43 10.81 -15.78
N PHE A 42 2.08 10.97 -14.51
CA PHE A 42 1.02 10.21 -13.88
C PHE A 42 -0.31 10.33 -14.63
N GLU A 43 -0.70 11.56 -15.00
CA GLU A 43 -1.94 11.83 -15.74
C GLU A 43 -1.88 11.34 -17.20
N SER A 44 -0.74 11.45 -17.87
CA SER A 44 -0.62 11.11 -19.30
C SER A 44 -0.39 9.63 -19.57
N ASP A 45 0.33 8.95 -18.69
CA ASP A 45 0.81 7.59 -18.89
C ASP A 45 0.04 6.53 -18.12
N GLU A 46 -0.81 6.94 -17.19
CA GLU A 46 -1.67 6.07 -16.37
C GLU A 46 -0.91 4.86 -15.79
N PRO A 47 0.12 5.06 -14.95
CA PRO A 47 0.89 3.97 -14.38
C PRO A 47 0.06 3.14 -13.39
N GLU A 48 0.41 1.87 -13.23
CA GLU A 48 -0.25 0.95 -12.29
C GLU A 48 0.44 0.91 -10.92
N LEU A 49 1.62 1.51 -10.79
CA LEU A 49 2.35 1.69 -9.54
C LEU A 49 3.28 2.89 -9.65
N VAL A 50 3.46 3.62 -8.55
CA VAL A 50 4.45 4.70 -8.43
C VAL A 50 5.52 4.35 -7.40
N ILE A 51 6.78 4.50 -7.78
CA ILE A 51 7.93 4.54 -6.88
C ILE A 51 8.29 6.02 -6.74
N LEU A 52 8.27 6.56 -5.52
CA LEU A 52 8.27 8.00 -5.29
C LEU A 52 9.27 8.39 -4.20
N ASP A 53 10.30 9.15 -4.58
CA ASP A 53 11.17 9.76 -3.57
C ASP A 53 10.43 10.86 -2.80
N ILE A 54 10.72 10.96 -1.51
CA ILE A 54 10.22 12.04 -0.64
C ILE A 54 10.90 13.36 -0.98
N MET A 55 12.22 13.33 -1.15
CA MET A 55 13.06 14.53 -1.27
C MET A 55 13.18 14.99 -2.74
N LEU A 56 12.09 15.44 -3.34
CA LEU A 56 12.07 15.88 -4.72
C LEU A 56 12.18 17.40 -4.85
N PRO A 57 12.84 17.91 -5.90
CA PRO A 57 12.80 19.33 -6.24
C PRO A 57 11.42 19.75 -6.74
N LYS A 58 11.14 21.05 -6.73
CA LYS A 58 9.92 21.76 -7.12
C LYS A 58 8.70 21.38 -6.26
N LYS A 59 8.33 20.11 -6.21
CA LYS A 59 7.21 19.62 -5.39
C LYS A 59 7.67 18.36 -4.62
N ASP A 60 7.60 18.45 -3.31
CA ASP A 60 7.91 17.39 -2.38
C ASP A 60 7.09 16.12 -2.64
N GLY A 61 7.71 14.94 -2.51
CA GLY A 61 7.07 13.65 -2.80
C GLY A 61 5.85 13.36 -1.92
N LEU A 62 5.80 13.85 -0.69
CA LEU A 62 4.61 13.69 0.16
C LEU A 62 3.41 14.45 -0.43
N LYS A 63 3.66 15.65 -0.99
CA LYS A 63 2.62 16.42 -1.69
C LYS A 63 2.20 15.74 -3.00
N VAL A 64 3.15 15.16 -3.73
CA VAL A 64 2.83 14.37 -4.94
C VAL A 64 1.93 13.18 -4.57
N CYS A 65 2.27 12.45 -3.51
CA CYS A 65 1.44 11.35 -3.00
C CYS A 65 0.01 11.83 -2.67
N GLN A 66 -0.12 12.94 -1.95
CA GLN A 66 -1.43 13.52 -1.62
C GLN A 66 -2.25 13.90 -2.86
N GLU A 67 -1.60 14.50 -3.89
CA GLU A 67 -2.31 14.86 -5.13
C GLU A 67 -2.78 13.61 -5.88
N ILE A 68 -1.93 12.58 -6.02
CA ILE A 68 -2.31 11.31 -6.64
C ILE A 68 -3.49 10.70 -5.88
N ARG A 69 -3.48 10.71 -4.55
CA ARG A 69 -4.54 10.14 -3.71
C ARG A 69 -5.89 10.85 -3.82
N LYS A 70 -5.96 12.06 -4.36
CA LYS A 70 -7.24 12.73 -4.64
C LYS A 70 -8.01 12.08 -5.80
N THR A 71 -7.32 11.41 -6.71
CA THR A 71 -7.88 10.89 -7.96
C THR A 71 -7.64 9.41 -8.19
N SER A 72 -6.73 8.78 -7.44
CA SER A 72 -6.32 7.39 -7.67
C SER A 72 -5.88 6.66 -6.42
N GLN A 73 -6.17 5.35 -6.39
CA GLN A 73 -5.75 4.42 -5.34
C GLN A 73 -4.65 3.47 -5.82
N ILE A 74 -3.98 3.76 -6.94
CA ILE A 74 -2.86 2.92 -7.39
C ILE A 74 -1.79 2.80 -6.30
N PRO A 75 -1.08 1.68 -6.23
CA PRO A 75 -0.03 1.49 -5.23
C PRO A 75 1.09 2.54 -5.34
N ILE A 76 1.53 3.04 -4.19
CA ILE A 76 2.68 3.96 -4.07
C ILE A 76 3.70 3.38 -3.09
N ILE A 77 4.93 3.19 -3.56
CA ILE A 77 6.09 2.85 -2.73
C ILE A 77 6.92 4.11 -2.53
N MET A 78 7.05 4.58 -1.29
CA MET A 78 7.88 5.76 -1.00
C MET A 78 9.34 5.36 -0.84
N LEU A 79 10.25 6.14 -1.44
CA LEU A 79 11.68 6.08 -1.16
C LEU A 79 12.04 7.20 -0.16
N THR A 80 12.89 6.90 0.82
CA THR A 80 13.27 7.87 1.84
C THR A 80 14.75 7.76 2.17
N ALA A 81 15.43 8.89 2.39
CA ALA A 81 16.78 8.90 2.94
C ALA A 81 16.73 8.37 4.38
N LYS A 82 17.77 7.64 4.77
CA LYS A 82 17.90 6.97 6.06
C LYS A 82 17.80 7.98 7.20
N SER A 83 16.89 7.80 8.12
CA SER A 83 17.01 7.99 9.56
C SER A 83 15.76 8.40 10.31
N ASP A 84 14.78 9.06 9.76
CA ASP A 84 13.66 9.48 10.59
C ASP A 84 12.46 8.51 10.50
N THR A 85 12.22 7.82 11.64
CA THR A 85 10.98 7.04 11.84
C THR A 85 9.75 7.92 11.60
N PHE A 86 9.89 9.24 11.75
CA PHE A 86 8.84 10.23 11.52
C PHE A 86 8.47 10.33 10.04
N ASP A 87 9.44 10.42 9.12
CA ASP A 87 9.19 10.52 7.67
C ASP A 87 8.52 9.26 7.12
N LYS A 88 8.90 8.09 7.63
CA LYS A 88 8.30 6.80 7.25
C LYS A 88 6.83 6.72 7.68
N VAL A 89 6.54 7.07 8.93
CA VAL A 89 5.17 7.09 9.47
C VAL A 89 4.35 8.13 8.72
N LEU A 90 4.90 9.32 8.47
CA LEU A 90 4.21 10.38 7.76
C LEU A 90 3.90 9.98 6.31
N GLY A 91 4.84 9.39 5.57
CA GLY A 91 4.60 8.91 4.21
C GLY A 91 3.48 7.87 4.13
N LEU A 92 3.48 6.91 5.06
CA LEU A 92 2.40 5.94 5.16
C LEU A 92 1.08 6.60 5.60
N GLU A 93 1.07 7.53 6.55
CA GLU A 93 -0.14 8.27 6.97
C GLU A 93 -0.75 9.11 5.84
N LEU A 94 0.05 9.56 4.87
CA LEU A 94 -0.40 10.34 3.71
C LEU A 94 -0.89 9.49 2.53
N GLY A 95 -0.89 8.17 2.63
CA GLY A 95 -1.48 7.30 1.62
C GLY A 95 -0.54 6.33 0.92
N ALA A 96 0.76 6.32 1.20
CA ALA A 96 1.66 5.30 0.66
C ALA A 96 1.26 3.88 1.13
N ASP A 97 1.48 2.89 0.28
CA ASP A 97 1.21 1.47 0.57
C ASP A 97 2.42 0.80 1.22
N ASP A 98 3.61 1.25 0.86
CA ASP A 98 4.88 0.77 1.38
C ASP A 98 5.94 1.88 1.37
N TYR A 99 7.05 1.65 2.07
CA TYR A 99 8.21 2.53 2.02
C TYR A 99 9.52 1.73 1.98
N MET A 100 10.56 2.33 1.42
CA MET A 100 11.90 1.77 1.37
C MET A 100 12.96 2.82 1.65
N THR A 101 13.99 2.46 2.40
CA THR A 101 15.08 3.39 2.75
C THR A 101 16.21 3.33 1.73
N LYS A 102 16.73 4.50 1.34
CA LYS A 102 17.97 4.63 0.58
C LYS A 102 19.19 4.53 1.53
N PRO A 103 20.29 3.87 1.14
CA PRO A 103 20.44 3.06 -0.06
C PRO A 103 19.71 1.71 0.05
N PHE A 104 19.23 1.19 -1.07
CA PHE A 104 18.52 -0.08 -1.14
C PHE A 104 19.13 -1.04 -2.16
N GLU A 105 18.89 -2.32 -1.96
CA GLU A 105 19.24 -3.33 -2.93
C GLU A 105 18.19 -3.37 -4.06
N PRO A 106 18.58 -3.32 -5.35
CA PRO A 106 17.62 -3.34 -6.46
C PRO A 106 16.69 -4.56 -6.46
N LYS A 107 17.17 -5.71 -5.98
CA LYS A 107 16.34 -6.91 -5.81
C LYS A 107 15.25 -6.73 -4.77
N GLU A 108 15.52 -5.97 -3.70
CA GLU A 108 14.52 -5.63 -2.69
C GLU A 108 13.41 -4.76 -3.31
N LEU A 109 13.78 -3.75 -4.12
CA LEU A 109 12.81 -2.93 -4.84
C LEU A 109 11.89 -3.78 -5.73
N VAL A 110 12.46 -4.68 -6.53
CA VAL A 110 11.69 -5.60 -7.37
C VAL A 110 10.76 -6.48 -6.55
N ALA A 111 11.24 -7.05 -5.44
CA ALA A 111 10.42 -7.89 -4.56
C ALA A 111 9.23 -7.12 -4.00
N ARG A 112 9.42 -5.86 -3.56
CA ARG A 112 8.36 -4.97 -3.06
C ARG A 112 7.35 -4.62 -4.15
N VAL A 113 7.82 -4.23 -5.34
CA VAL A 113 6.96 -3.96 -6.50
C VAL A 113 6.09 -5.16 -6.82
N LYS A 114 6.69 -6.36 -6.92
CA LYS A 114 5.94 -7.60 -7.16
C LYS A 114 4.93 -7.90 -6.05
N ALA A 115 5.32 -7.73 -4.78
CA ALA A 115 4.44 -7.96 -3.64
C ALA A 115 3.25 -7.00 -3.65
N VAL A 116 3.45 -5.75 -4.03
CA VAL A 116 2.42 -4.73 -4.09
C VAL A 116 1.51 -4.91 -5.32
N LEU A 117 2.03 -5.36 -6.47
CA LEU A 117 1.27 -5.60 -7.71
C LEU A 117 0.59 -6.98 -7.78
N ARG A 118 1.03 -7.99 -7.02
CA ARG A 118 0.52 -9.39 -7.09
C ARG A 118 -1.00 -9.54 -6.94
N ARG A 119 -1.71 -8.47 -6.69
CA ARG A 119 -3.17 -8.40 -6.50
C ARG A 119 -3.99 -8.87 -7.68
N SER A 120 -3.48 -8.69 -8.90
CA SER A 120 -4.25 -9.01 -10.11
C SER A 120 -4.14 -10.48 -10.55
N GLU A 121 -3.17 -11.25 -10.03
CA GLU A 121 -2.88 -12.58 -10.57
C GLU A 121 -3.22 -13.76 -9.64
N THR A 122 -3.40 -13.58 -8.33
CA THR A 122 -3.53 -14.69 -7.37
C THR A 122 -4.93 -14.85 -6.76
N GLN A 123 -5.99 -14.57 -7.52
CA GLN A 123 -7.36 -14.89 -7.08
C GLN A 123 -8.01 -15.99 -7.92
N ARG A 124 -7.44 -17.17 -7.87
CA ARG A 124 -8.14 -18.41 -8.23
C ARG A 124 -7.88 -19.44 -7.14
N ASP A 125 -8.63 -19.35 -6.07
CA ASP A 125 -9.05 -20.42 -5.16
C ASP A 125 -9.29 -19.94 -3.72
N THR A 126 -10.47 -19.38 -3.47
CA THR A 126 -11.23 -19.62 -2.22
C THR A 126 -12.66 -19.09 -2.40
N ASP A 127 -13.65 -19.89 -2.03
CA ASP A 127 -15.09 -19.75 -2.30
C ASP A 127 -15.82 -18.57 -1.63
N LYS A 128 -15.16 -17.56 -1.09
CA LYS A 128 -15.80 -16.36 -0.55
C LYS A 128 -14.96 -15.12 -0.86
N LYS A 129 -15.29 -14.44 -1.94
CA LYS A 129 -14.65 -13.19 -2.36
C LYS A 129 -15.19 -11.96 -1.62
N GLU A 130 -16.26 -12.13 -0.87
CA GLU A 130 -16.90 -11.10 -0.07
C GLU A 130 -17.06 -11.56 1.38
N VAL A 131 -16.77 -10.65 2.31
CA VAL A 131 -17.03 -10.83 3.73
C VAL A 131 -17.94 -9.71 4.19
N SER A 132 -19.07 -10.09 4.81
CA SER A 132 -20.09 -9.14 5.25
C SER A 132 -20.38 -9.31 6.74
N PHE A 133 -20.49 -8.17 7.43
CA PHE A 133 -20.96 -8.02 8.79
C PHE A 133 -22.03 -6.93 8.84
N PRO A 134 -22.78 -6.79 9.93
CA PRO A 134 -23.70 -5.66 10.04
C PRO A 134 -23.01 -4.33 9.72
N ASN A 135 -23.52 -3.63 8.71
CA ASN A 135 -23.00 -2.35 8.20
C ASN A 135 -21.59 -2.35 7.59
N LEU A 136 -20.99 -3.52 7.35
CA LEU A 136 -19.68 -3.65 6.70
C LEU A 136 -19.74 -4.72 5.60
N SER A 137 -19.31 -4.38 4.39
CA SER A 137 -19.06 -5.34 3.31
C SER A 137 -17.68 -5.06 2.71
N ILE A 138 -16.92 -6.11 2.51
CA ILE A 138 -15.57 -6.05 1.97
C ILE A 138 -15.52 -7.04 0.82
N ASN A 139 -15.38 -6.53 -0.40
CA ASN A 139 -15.22 -7.34 -1.60
C ASN A 139 -13.76 -7.22 -2.08
N ILE A 140 -13.01 -8.32 -1.99
CA ILE A 140 -11.60 -8.34 -2.37
C ILE A 140 -11.39 -8.48 -3.88
N GLU A 141 -12.38 -8.94 -4.63
CA GLU A 141 -12.30 -9.05 -6.08
C GLU A 141 -12.38 -7.69 -6.77
N ASN A 142 -13.28 -6.84 -6.28
CA ASN A 142 -13.50 -5.50 -6.82
C ASN A 142 -12.75 -4.43 -6.01
N TYR A 143 -12.05 -4.82 -4.94
CA TYR A 143 -11.44 -3.88 -3.98
C TYR A 143 -12.43 -2.84 -3.44
N GLU A 144 -13.64 -3.29 -3.12
CA GLU A 144 -14.70 -2.44 -2.58
C GLU A 144 -14.82 -2.60 -1.06
N LEU A 145 -14.86 -1.48 -0.38
CA LEU A 145 -15.22 -1.37 1.04
C LEU A 145 -16.52 -0.58 1.13
N LYS A 146 -17.55 -1.17 1.74
CA LYS A 146 -18.82 -0.48 2.01
C LYS A 146 -19.07 -0.42 3.51
N ILE A 147 -19.43 0.76 4.00
CA ILE A 147 -19.82 1.01 5.38
C ILE A 147 -21.20 1.66 5.38
N ASN A 148 -22.16 1.08 6.10
CA ASN A 148 -23.56 1.52 6.10
C ASN A 148 -24.18 1.53 4.67
N GLY A 149 -23.67 0.69 3.77
CA GLY A 149 -24.12 0.63 2.37
C GLY A 149 -23.44 1.63 1.42
N GLU A 150 -22.65 2.57 1.94
CA GLU A 150 -21.92 3.56 1.16
C GLU A 150 -20.48 3.08 0.86
N LEU A 151 -20.00 3.34 -0.36
CA LEU A 151 -18.64 3.06 -0.76
C LEU A 151 -17.67 3.97 0.02
N VAL A 152 -16.65 3.36 0.61
CA VAL A 152 -15.57 4.05 1.30
C VAL A 152 -14.29 3.86 0.51
N ASP A 153 -13.67 4.96 0.14
CA ASP A 153 -12.41 4.96 -0.58
C ASP A 153 -11.26 4.51 0.35
N ALA A 154 -10.60 3.43 -0.05
CA ALA A 154 -9.51 2.85 0.71
C ALA A 154 -8.44 2.25 -0.21
N PRO A 155 -7.14 2.53 0.05
CA PRO A 155 -6.06 1.91 -0.68
C PRO A 155 -6.14 0.39 -0.64
N PRO A 156 -5.72 -0.29 -1.70
CA PRO A 156 -5.83 -1.76 -1.78
C PRO A 156 -5.25 -2.52 -0.59
N LYS A 157 -4.10 -2.09 -0.02
CA LYS A 157 -3.51 -2.77 1.17
C LYS A 157 -4.34 -2.61 2.44
N GLU A 158 -5.11 -1.54 2.56
CA GLU A 158 -6.07 -1.40 3.65
C GLU A 158 -7.22 -2.40 3.49
N ILE A 159 -7.73 -2.57 2.27
CA ILE A 159 -8.80 -3.52 1.97
C ILE A 159 -8.33 -4.97 2.19
N GLU A 160 -7.12 -5.32 1.71
CA GLU A 160 -6.53 -6.65 1.91
C GLU A 160 -6.34 -6.98 3.40
N LEU A 161 -5.79 -6.02 4.18
CA LEU A 161 -5.57 -6.20 5.60
C LEU A 161 -6.90 -6.38 6.36
N LEU A 162 -7.88 -5.54 6.06
CA LEU A 162 -9.20 -5.64 6.68
C LEU A 162 -9.90 -6.94 6.31
N TYR A 163 -9.87 -7.31 5.03
CA TYR A 163 -10.44 -8.54 4.51
C TYR A 163 -9.83 -9.77 5.17
N PHE A 164 -8.49 -9.85 5.24
CA PHE A 164 -7.79 -10.95 5.89
C PHE A 164 -8.17 -11.10 7.37
N LEU A 165 -8.24 -10.00 8.11
CA LEU A 165 -8.63 -10.01 9.51
C LEU A 165 -10.11 -10.37 9.68
N ALA A 166 -10.99 -9.87 8.82
CA ALA A 166 -12.43 -10.10 8.84
C ALA A 166 -12.81 -11.54 8.43
N GLN A 167 -12.05 -12.17 7.54
CA GLN A 167 -12.21 -13.60 7.23
C GLN A 167 -11.87 -14.51 8.41
N ASN A 168 -11.10 -14.01 9.37
CA ASN A 168 -10.65 -14.78 10.52
C ASN A 168 -11.07 -14.09 11.84
N PRO A 169 -12.38 -13.92 12.08
CA PRO A 169 -12.86 -13.18 13.23
C PRO A 169 -12.40 -13.80 14.54
N ASN A 170 -12.13 -12.92 15.51
CA ASN A 170 -11.67 -13.26 16.86
C ASN A 170 -10.28 -13.92 16.96
N ARG A 171 -9.61 -14.17 15.83
CA ARG A 171 -8.23 -14.66 15.81
C ARG A 171 -7.23 -13.51 15.89
N VAL A 172 -6.24 -13.66 16.79
CA VAL A 172 -5.16 -12.68 16.95
C VAL A 172 -4.02 -13.02 15.99
N TYR A 173 -3.49 -12.02 15.31
CA TYR A 173 -2.32 -12.12 14.44
C TYR A 173 -1.24 -11.15 14.91
N THR A 174 0.01 -11.60 14.93
CA THR A 174 1.15 -10.69 15.16
C THR A 174 1.37 -9.77 13.99
N ARG A 175 2.15 -8.69 14.18
CA ARG A 175 2.52 -7.77 13.09
C ARG A 175 3.25 -8.48 11.97
N GLU A 176 4.17 -9.37 12.32
CA GLU A 176 4.95 -10.17 11.38
C GLU A 176 4.06 -11.12 10.57
N GLN A 177 3.10 -11.77 11.24
CA GLN A 177 2.14 -12.64 10.56
C GLN A 177 1.25 -11.85 9.58
N LEU A 178 0.79 -10.67 9.96
CA LEU A 178 0.00 -9.80 9.08
C LEU A 178 0.84 -9.29 7.92
N LEU A 179 2.09 -8.93 8.18
CA LEU A 179 3.02 -8.51 7.14
C LEU A 179 3.23 -9.63 6.11
N ASP A 180 3.55 -10.84 6.57
CA ASP A 180 3.73 -12.02 5.72
C ASP A 180 2.46 -12.35 4.90
N LYS A 181 1.28 -12.32 5.52
CA LYS A 181 0.02 -12.70 4.87
C LYS A 181 -0.52 -11.66 3.89
N VAL A 182 -0.33 -10.37 4.18
CA VAL A 182 -0.90 -9.27 3.40
C VAL A 182 0.13 -8.67 2.43
N TRP A 183 1.40 -8.59 2.82
CA TRP A 183 2.48 -8.06 1.97
C TRP A 183 3.31 -9.17 1.30
N GLY A 184 3.34 -10.36 1.89
CA GLY A 184 4.01 -11.56 1.37
C GLY A 184 5.33 -11.88 2.07
N PHE A 185 5.74 -13.14 1.98
CA PHE A 185 6.94 -13.67 2.66
C PHE A 185 8.24 -12.97 2.24
N ASP A 186 8.32 -12.51 1.00
CA ASP A 186 9.50 -11.80 0.46
C ASP A 186 9.49 -10.29 0.78
N TYR A 187 8.58 -9.84 1.66
CA TYR A 187 8.50 -8.45 2.05
C TYR A 187 9.47 -8.15 3.20
N PHE A 188 10.50 -7.35 2.92
CA PHE A 188 11.54 -6.97 3.88
C PHE A 188 11.26 -5.65 4.62
N GLY A 189 9.99 -5.20 4.66
CA GLY A 189 9.60 -3.97 5.34
C GLY A 189 9.47 -4.09 6.85
N ASP A 190 9.37 -2.92 7.51
CA ASP A 190 9.15 -2.83 8.95
C ASP A 190 7.70 -3.24 9.29
N SER A 191 7.52 -4.03 10.34
CA SER A 191 6.21 -4.43 10.84
C SER A 191 5.32 -3.26 11.31
N ARG A 192 5.90 -2.08 11.53
CA ARG A 192 5.17 -0.82 11.78
C ARG A 192 4.27 -0.39 10.61
N THR A 193 4.55 -0.87 9.39
CA THR A 193 3.67 -0.70 8.23
C THR A 193 2.24 -1.15 8.58
N VAL A 194 2.10 -2.27 9.27
CA VAL A 194 0.79 -2.78 9.73
C VAL A 194 0.09 -1.80 10.66
N ASP A 195 0.84 -1.20 11.61
CA ASP A 195 0.27 -0.27 12.60
C ASP A 195 -0.37 0.95 11.92
N VAL A 196 0.29 1.50 10.90
CA VAL A 196 -0.21 2.65 10.13
C VAL A 196 -1.47 2.30 9.36
N HIS A 197 -1.51 1.15 8.69
CA HIS A 197 -2.70 0.71 7.96
C HIS A 197 -3.88 0.42 8.91
N ILE A 198 -3.63 -0.16 10.08
CA ILE A 198 -4.65 -0.34 11.14
C ILE A 198 -5.19 1.01 11.63
N LYS A 199 -4.30 2.01 11.83
CA LYS A 199 -4.73 3.36 12.24
C LYS A 199 -5.66 3.99 11.20
N ARG A 200 -5.30 3.95 9.92
CA ARG A 200 -6.12 4.48 8.81
C ARG A 200 -7.46 3.75 8.68
N LEU A 201 -7.43 2.43 8.74
CA LEU A 201 -8.65 1.62 8.73
C LEU A 201 -9.59 2.03 9.88
N ARG A 202 -9.09 2.18 11.10
CA ARG A 202 -9.90 2.63 12.23
C ARG A 202 -10.55 3.98 11.99
N GLN A 203 -9.83 4.95 11.42
CA GLN A 203 -10.39 6.26 11.09
C GLN A 203 -11.55 6.15 10.09
N LYS A 204 -11.47 5.26 9.10
CA LYS A 204 -12.55 5.00 8.13
C LYS A 204 -13.72 4.23 8.76
N LEU A 205 -13.42 3.36 9.72
CA LEU A 205 -14.39 2.49 10.39
C LEU A 205 -15.03 3.12 11.63
N GLU A 206 -14.64 4.33 12.04
CA GLU A 206 -15.15 5.02 13.25
C GLU A 206 -16.67 5.18 13.30
N LEU A 207 -17.34 5.16 12.14
CA LEU A 207 -18.80 5.21 12.03
C LEU A 207 -19.46 3.83 12.10
N ALA A 208 -18.69 2.79 12.34
CA ALA A 208 -19.13 1.40 12.24
C ALA A 208 -19.25 0.76 13.62
N HIS A 209 -20.12 0.03 13.80
CA HIS A 209 -20.99 -0.83 14.56
C HIS A 209 -20.49 -1.32 15.95
N GLU A 210 -21.47 -1.46 16.87
CA GLU A 210 -21.29 -2.03 18.21
C GLU A 210 -20.93 -3.53 18.21
N ASN A 211 -21.13 -4.25 17.09
CA ASN A 211 -21.01 -5.69 16.99
C ASN A 211 -19.64 -6.20 16.54
N TRP A 212 -18.78 -5.34 16.03
CA TRP A 212 -17.43 -5.70 15.59
C TRP A 212 -16.45 -4.51 15.70
N GLN A 213 -15.15 -4.81 15.80
CA GLN A 213 -14.11 -3.78 15.86
C GLN A 213 -12.73 -4.33 15.46
N LEU A 214 -11.87 -3.46 14.92
CA LEU A 214 -10.43 -3.73 14.81
C LEU A 214 -9.77 -3.49 16.16
N LYS A 215 -9.45 -4.59 16.87
CA LYS A 215 -8.92 -4.55 18.23
C LYS A 215 -7.41 -4.77 18.28
N THR A 216 -6.72 -3.96 19.10
CA THR A 216 -5.34 -4.22 19.49
C THR A 216 -5.30 -5.21 20.64
N VAL A 217 -4.47 -6.24 20.49
CA VAL A 217 -4.10 -7.13 21.60
C VAL A 217 -2.69 -6.72 22.03
N TRP A 218 -2.62 -5.99 23.13
CA TRP A 218 -1.39 -5.38 23.62
C TRP A 218 -0.25 -6.41 23.78
N GLY A 219 0.92 -6.08 23.29
CA GLY A 219 2.09 -6.94 23.30
C GLY A 219 2.07 -8.09 22.27
N VAL A 220 0.96 -8.26 21.50
CA VAL A 220 0.81 -9.34 20.51
C VAL A 220 0.59 -8.80 19.10
N GLY A 221 -0.53 -8.09 18.85
CA GLY A 221 -0.87 -7.64 17.51
C GLY A 221 -2.32 -7.21 17.38
N TYR A 222 -3.02 -7.69 16.34
CA TYR A 222 -4.35 -7.23 15.97
C TYR A 222 -5.32 -8.38 15.71
N LYS A 223 -6.62 -8.10 15.87
CA LYS A 223 -7.72 -8.97 15.46
C LYS A 223 -8.93 -8.17 14.98
N PHE A 224 -9.75 -8.78 14.15
CA PHE A 224 -11.12 -8.36 13.93
C PHE A 224 -12.00 -9.05 14.96
N GLU A 225 -12.48 -8.30 15.94
CA GLU A 225 -13.32 -8.83 17.03
C GLU A 225 -14.79 -8.71 16.64
N VAL A 226 -15.51 -9.82 16.71
CA VAL A 226 -16.96 -9.89 16.58
C VAL A 226 -17.51 -10.27 17.95
N LYS A 227 -18.50 -9.53 18.41
CA LYS A 227 -19.20 -9.76 19.70
C LYS A 227 -20.35 -10.73 19.54
#